data_41f03adb77957fd995a5c79d38b47a5b
#
_entry.id   41f03adb77957fd995a5c79d38b47a5b
#
_cell.length_a   1.000
_cell.length_b   1.000
_cell.length_c   1.000
_cell.angle_alpha   90.00
_cell.angle_beta   90.00
_cell.angle_gamma   90.00
#
_symmetry.space_group_name_H-M   'P 1'
#
loop_
_entity.id
_entity.type
_entity.pdbx_description
1 polymer ?
#
loop_
_entity_poly.entity_id
_entity_poly.type
_entity_poly.pdbx_seq_one_letter_code
_entity_poly.pdbx_strand_id
1 'polypeptide(L)'
;GIPQGAFPSGKGCKRRAVKPMKQQSTAGVTPPETPKERFETAYKESQSLPKRERKAHIKATMKDDFKDKAELNAFVEKHTERMKTNAIKRKVRLMRKLRLQEWNFFVTFTYSNELHTEETFRKKLSNTLKHLVARNGWKYVGVWERGEDTNRLHFHGIFYIPDDKMIGKLEEVKDYDTRNHRMQTTYQNTHFLKQFGRNDFKDIATQDDISEAAKYITKYMEKSGERLVYGGKLPTYFRSDVLDEDVICTFGIDDRKVLLFDNFTCINEGEILGKVSKEIIAQLPHCN
;
A
#
# COMPACT_ATOMS: atom_id res chain seq x y z
N GLY A 1 -23.60 62.82 26.49
CA GLY A 1 -23.46 61.41 26.20
C GLY A 1 -23.93 61.16 24.80
N ILE A 2 -23.01 60.82 23.87
CA ILE A 2 -23.34 60.47 22.48
C ILE A 2 -23.27 58.95 22.41
N PRO A 3 -24.27 58.20 21.89
CA PRO A 3 -24.18 56.76 21.74
C PRO A 3 -23.39 56.40 20.49
N GLN A 4 -22.39 55.57 20.67
CA GLN A 4 -21.63 54.98 19.55
C GLN A 4 -22.45 53.91 18.84
N GLY A 5 -22.72 54.12 17.55
CA GLY A 5 -23.37 53.17 16.68
C GLY A 5 -22.45 52.04 16.27
N ALA A 6 -22.90 50.80 16.45
CA ALA A 6 -22.22 49.59 16.00
C ALA A 6 -22.40 49.42 14.48
N PHE A 7 -21.29 49.23 13.77
CA PHE A 7 -21.26 48.89 12.37
C PHE A 7 -21.59 47.39 12.18
N PRO A 8 -22.41 47.00 11.22
CA PRO A 8 -22.65 45.60 10.94
C PRO A 8 -21.49 45.00 10.18
N SER A 9 -20.94 43.89 10.68
CA SER A 9 -19.91 43.06 10.03
C SER A 9 -20.39 42.51 8.68
N GLY A 10 -19.69 42.88 7.62
CA GLY A 10 -19.97 42.40 6.27
C GLY A 10 -19.83 40.88 6.17
N LYS A 11 -20.89 40.22 5.77
CA LYS A 11 -20.91 38.81 5.38
C LYS A 11 -20.04 38.63 4.13
N GLY A 12 -18.87 38.01 4.30
CA GLY A 12 -17.99 37.66 3.21
C GLY A 12 -18.68 36.74 2.21
N CYS A 13 -18.85 37.24 1.01
CA CYS A 13 -19.38 36.50 -0.13
C CYS A 13 -18.39 35.38 -0.50
N LYS A 14 -18.70 34.12 -0.15
CA LYS A 14 -17.94 32.95 -0.58
C LYS A 14 -18.09 32.81 -2.10
N ARG A 15 -17.10 33.19 -2.86
CA ARG A 15 -17.02 32.92 -4.29
C ARG A 15 -17.08 31.39 -4.47
N ARG A 16 -18.18 30.92 -5.01
CA ARG A 16 -18.38 29.53 -5.43
C ARG A 16 -17.37 29.25 -6.57
N ALA A 17 -16.39 28.39 -6.32
CA ALA A 17 -15.50 27.95 -7.38
C ALA A 17 -16.34 27.27 -8.49
N VAL A 18 -16.32 27.87 -9.66
CA VAL A 18 -16.94 27.29 -10.86
C VAL A 18 -16.10 26.06 -11.22
N LYS A 19 -16.71 24.88 -11.12
CA LYS A 19 -16.07 23.65 -11.63
C LYS A 19 -15.89 23.83 -13.14
N PRO A 20 -14.68 23.53 -13.69
CA PRO A 20 -14.50 23.55 -15.13
C PRO A 20 -15.48 22.55 -15.77
N MET A 21 -16.25 23.02 -16.72
CA MET A 21 -17.15 22.23 -17.53
C MET A 21 -16.36 21.10 -18.18
N LYS A 22 -16.73 19.84 -17.90
CA LYS A 22 -16.19 18.70 -18.62
C LYS A 22 -16.49 18.91 -20.10
N GLN A 23 -15.44 19.09 -20.89
CA GLN A 23 -15.57 19.01 -22.34
C GLN A 23 -16.14 17.62 -22.67
N GLN A 24 -17.27 17.61 -23.36
CA GLN A 24 -17.85 16.39 -23.92
C GLN A 24 -16.81 15.81 -24.87
N SER A 25 -16.32 14.62 -24.53
CA SER A 25 -15.43 13.85 -25.39
C SER A 25 -16.18 13.50 -26.67
N THR A 26 -15.71 14.03 -27.78
CA THR A 26 -16.06 13.54 -29.12
C THR A 26 -15.69 12.06 -29.21
N ALA A 27 -16.64 11.27 -29.67
CA ALA A 27 -16.54 9.82 -29.77
C ALA A 27 -15.28 9.36 -30.53
N GLY A 28 -14.49 8.47 -29.92
CA GLY A 28 -14.00 7.27 -30.53
C GLY A 28 -12.87 7.36 -31.55
N VAL A 29 -11.70 7.91 -31.17
CA VAL A 29 -10.43 7.32 -31.64
C VAL A 29 -9.53 7.24 -30.42
N THR A 30 -9.35 6.05 -29.87
CA THR A 30 -8.31 5.80 -28.88
C THR A 30 -6.97 6.14 -29.53
N PRO A 31 -6.19 7.09 -28.99
CA PRO A 31 -4.87 7.38 -29.56
C PRO A 31 -4.04 6.08 -29.59
N PRO A 32 -3.22 5.86 -30.60
CA PRO A 32 -2.41 4.66 -30.70
C PRO A 32 -1.55 4.53 -29.44
N GLU A 33 -1.52 3.34 -28.85
CA GLU A 33 -0.71 3.06 -27.66
C GLU A 33 0.75 3.42 -27.91
N THR A 34 1.33 4.16 -26.99
CA THR A 34 2.76 4.48 -27.06
C THR A 34 3.60 3.22 -26.83
N PRO A 35 4.84 3.14 -27.36
CA PRO A 35 5.74 2.02 -27.10
C PRO A 35 5.93 1.71 -25.60
N LYS A 36 5.83 2.75 -24.76
CA LYS A 36 5.90 2.61 -23.30
C LYS A 36 4.67 1.90 -22.74
N GLU A 37 3.48 2.23 -23.19
CA GLU A 37 2.22 1.60 -22.76
C GLU A 37 2.17 0.15 -23.21
N ARG A 38 2.55 -0.14 -24.44
CA ARG A 38 2.67 -1.50 -24.98
C ARG A 38 3.68 -2.34 -24.17
N PHE A 39 4.82 -1.75 -23.81
CA PHE A 39 5.77 -2.41 -22.92
C PHE A 39 5.15 -2.73 -21.55
N GLU A 40 4.43 -1.79 -20.94
CA GLU A 40 3.80 -1.99 -19.64
C GLU A 40 2.72 -3.07 -19.68
N THR A 41 1.97 -3.17 -20.77
CA THR A 41 0.99 -4.22 -21.02
C THR A 41 1.68 -5.59 -21.18
N ALA A 42 2.66 -5.70 -22.07
CA ALA A 42 3.44 -6.92 -22.27
C ALA A 42 4.20 -7.36 -21.00
N TYR A 43 4.69 -6.40 -20.21
CA TYR A 43 5.34 -6.69 -18.94
C TYR A 43 4.36 -7.26 -17.90
N LYS A 44 3.13 -6.76 -17.83
CA LYS A 44 2.08 -7.29 -16.93
C LYS A 44 1.65 -8.69 -17.36
N GLU A 45 1.38 -8.92 -18.63
CA GLU A 45 0.95 -10.22 -19.17
C GLU A 45 2.00 -11.31 -18.95
N SER A 46 3.27 -10.95 -19.01
CA SER A 46 4.38 -11.88 -18.83
C SER A 46 4.81 -12.09 -17.37
N GLN A 47 4.10 -11.54 -16.38
CA GLN A 47 4.54 -11.63 -14.98
C GLN A 47 4.59 -13.06 -14.42
N SER A 48 3.72 -13.95 -14.91
CA SER A 48 3.70 -15.37 -14.53
C SER A 48 4.84 -16.17 -15.13
N LEU A 49 5.51 -15.65 -16.17
CA LEU A 49 6.58 -16.34 -16.86
C LEU A 49 7.91 -16.26 -16.11
N PRO A 50 8.79 -17.27 -16.23
CA PRO A 50 10.18 -17.20 -15.78
C PRO A 50 10.88 -15.97 -16.37
N LYS A 51 11.83 -15.40 -15.63
CA LYS A 51 12.50 -14.14 -15.98
C LYS A 51 13.08 -14.09 -17.40
N ARG A 52 13.63 -15.22 -17.88
CA ARG A 52 14.19 -15.36 -19.23
C ARG A 52 13.10 -15.31 -20.29
N GLU A 53 12.04 -16.07 -20.09
CA GLU A 53 10.89 -16.16 -21.00
C GLU A 53 10.11 -14.85 -21.06
N ARG A 54 9.94 -14.19 -19.90
CA ARG A 54 9.34 -12.84 -19.81
C ARG A 54 10.05 -11.86 -20.75
N LYS A 55 11.39 -11.81 -20.69
CA LYS A 55 12.17 -10.89 -21.53
C LYS A 55 12.01 -11.24 -23.02
N ALA A 56 11.97 -12.52 -23.36
CA ALA A 56 11.73 -12.97 -24.72
C ALA A 56 10.33 -12.59 -25.23
N HIS A 57 9.32 -12.81 -24.41
CA HIS A 57 7.92 -12.44 -24.71
C HIS A 57 7.79 -10.92 -24.98
N ILE A 58 8.31 -10.07 -24.08
CA ILE A 58 8.27 -8.62 -24.25
C ILE A 58 8.94 -8.19 -25.56
N LYS A 59 10.14 -8.75 -25.88
CA LYS A 59 10.83 -8.45 -27.14
C LYS A 59 10.03 -8.86 -28.36
N ALA A 60 9.38 -10.02 -28.31
CA ALA A 60 8.54 -10.51 -29.40
C ALA A 60 7.32 -9.59 -29.62
N THR A 61 6.65 -9.19 -28.55
CA THR A 61 5.47 -8.29 -28.60
C THR A 61 5.83 -6.90 -29.16
N MET A 62 7.04 -6.42 -28.91
CA MET A 62 7.46 -5.07 -29.30
C MET A 62 8.30 -4.99 -30.57
N LYS A 63 8.50 -6.13 -31.25
CA LYS A 63 9.39 -6.21 -32.40
C LYS A 63 9.04 -5.20 -33.50
N ASP A 64 7.77 -4.98 -33.74
CA ASP A 64 7.27 -4.14 -34.84
C ASP A 64 7.35 -2.63 -34.51
N ASP A 65 7.61 -2.27 -33.25
CA ASP A 65 7.75 -0.88 -32.83
C ASP A 65 9.15 -0.29 -33.15
N PHE A 66 10.13 -1.14 -33.45
CA PHE A 66 11.51 -0.74 -33.62
C PHE A 66 12.10 -1.29 -34.93
N LYS A 67 12.81 -0.44 -35.64
CA LYS A 67 13.47 -0.83 -36.91
C LYS A 67 14.76 -1.61 -36.65
N ASP A 68 15.44 -1.33 -35.54
CA ASP A 68 16.69 -1.95 -35.19
C ASP A 68 16.56 -2.82 -33.92
N LYS A 69 17.14 -4.01 -34.00
CA LYS A 69 17.19 -4.96 -32.89
C LYS A 69 18.00 -4.45 -31.70
N ALA A 70 19.02 -3.62 -31.94
CA ALA A 70 19.84 -3.02 -30.89
C ALA A 70 19.02 -1.97 -30.11
N GLU A 71 18.25 -1.14 -30.80
CA GLU A 71 17.34 -0.15 -30.22
C GLU A 71 16.24 -0.84 -29.39
N LEU A 72 15.58 -1.88 -29.92
CA LEU A 72 14.62 -2.69 -29.18
C LEU A 72 15.23 -3.27 -27.89
N ASN A 73 16.43 -3.83 -27.98
CA ASN A 73 17.10 -4.40 -26.82
C ASN A 73 17.40 -3.34 -25.75
N ALA A 74 17.91 -2.20 -26.14
CA ALA A 74 18.20 -1.08 -25.23
C ALA A 74 16.93 -0.55 -24.56
N PHE A 75 15.85 -0.41 -25.33
CA PHE A 75 14.55 0.03 -24.81
C PHE A 75 13.99 -0.97 -23.79
N VAL A 76 13.93 -2.26 -24.11
CA VAL A 76 13.44 -3.30 -23.23
C VAL A 76 14.27 -3.39 -21.94
N GLU A 77 15.59 -3.29 -22.04
CA GLU A 77 16.48 -3.31 -20.87
C GLU A 77 16.22 -2.12 -19.95
N LYS A 78 16.22 -0.90 -20.50
CA LYS A 78 15.92 0.35 -19.77
C LYS A 78 14.57 0.29 -19.04
N HIS A 79 13.52 -0.14 -19.73
CA HIS A 79 12.19 -0.19 -19.14
C HIS A 79 12.01 -1.34 -18.16
N THR A 80 12.67 -2.48 -18.36
CA THR A 80 12.72 -3.56 -17.39
C THR A 80 13.40 -3.11 -16.09
N GLU A 81 14.51 -2.40 -16.18
CA GLU A 81 15.19 -1.86 -15.00
C GLU A 81 14.36 -0.80 -14.30
N ARG A 82 13.68 0.05 -15.05
CA ARG A 82 12.69 0.99 -14.50
C ARG A 82 11.59 0.28 -13.71
N MET A 83 11.03 -0.84 -14.23
CA MET A 83 9.99 -1.61 -13.52
C MET A 83 10.52 -2.23 -12.24
N LYS A 84 11.74 -2.78 -12.23
CA LYS A 84 12.38 -3.29 -11.02
C LYS A 84 12.59 -2.18 -9.97
N THR A 85 13.16 -1.05 -10.39
CA THR A 85 13.36 0.11 -9.52
C THR A 85 12.04 0.59 -8.91
N ASN A 86 10.97 0.65 -9.70
CA ASN A 86 9.65 1.02 -9.21
C ASN A 86 9.06 0.00 -8.21
N ALA A 87 9.32 -1.29 -8.42
CA ALA A 87 8.92 -2.34 -7.48
C ALA A 87 9.66 -2.19 -6.13
N ILE A 88 10.99 -1.97 -6.17
CA ILE A 88 11.79 -1.71 -4.97
C ILE A 88 11.30 -0.47 -4.23
N LYS A 89 11.09 0.64 -4.95
CA LYS A 89 10.55 1.89 -4.36
C LYS A 89 9.19 1.68 -3.68
N ARG A 90 8.29 0.90 -4.31
CA ARG A 90 6.98 0.57 -3.71
C ARG A 90 7.13 -0.23 -2.44
N LYS A 91 8.02 -1.25 -2.44
CA LYS A 91 8.31 -2.06 -1.27
C LYS A 91 8.89 -1.23 -0.11
N VAL A 92 9.87 -0.38 -0.39
CA VAL A 92 10.47 0.52 0.61
C VAL A 92 9.40 1.45 1.20
N ARG A 93 8.54 2.06 0.36
CA ARG A 93 7.44 2.92 0.84
C ARG A 93 6.43 2.17 1.71
N LEU A 94 6.11 0.94 1.36
CA LEU A 94 5.25 0.09 2.19
C LEU A 94 5.89 -0.16 3.56
N MET A 95 7.14 -0.62 3.58
CA MET A 95 7.86 -0.90 4.83
C MET A 95 7.97 0.33 5.72
N ARG A 96 8.23 1.51 5.15
CA ARG A 96 8.22 2.78 5.90
C ARG A 96 6.88 3.03 6.58
N LYS A 97 5.78 2.91 5.83
CA LYS A 97 4.44 3.13 6.38
C LYS A 97 4.10 2.12 7.49
N LEU A 98 4.49 0.87 7.31
CA LEU A 98 4.24 -0.16 8.30
C LEU A 98 5.04 0.09 9.60
N ARG A 99 6.26 0.63 9.52
CA ARG A 99 7.07 0.93 10.70
C ARG A 99 6.66 2.19 11.46
N LEU A 100 5.88 3.06 10.84
CA LEU A 100 5.38 4.29 11.45
C LEU A 100 4.07 4.11 12.21
N GLN A 101 3.51 2.92 12.23
CA GLN A 101 2.21 2.60 12.79
C GLN A 101 2.29 1.28 13.53
N GLU A 102 1.61 1.20 14.65
CA GLU A 102 1.37 -0.06 15.33
C GLU A 102 0.36 -0.90 14.57
N TRP A 103 0.56 -2.21 14.58
CA TRP A 103 -0.27 -3.20 13.92
C TRP A 103 -0.48 -4.36 14.86
N ASN A 104 -1.68 -4.89 14.90
CA ASN A 104 -2.00 -5.99 15.82
C ASN A 104 -2.57 -7.23 15.14
N PHE A 105 -3.00 -7.15 13.87
CA PHE A 105 -3.51 -8.32 13.17
C PHE A 105 -3.03 -8.41 11.72
N PHE A 106 -2.70 -9.62 11.28
CA PHE A 106 -2.69 -10.00 9.88
C PHE A 106 -3.98 -10.75 9.57
N VAL A 107 -4.79 -10.23 8.65
CA VAL A 107 -6.13 -10.76 8.40
C VAL A 107 -6.26 -11.24 6.97
N THR A 108 -6.88 -12.41 6.83
CA THR A 108 -7.31 -12.95 5.54
C THR A 108 -8.82 -13.04 5.51
N PHE A 109 -9.45 -12.48 4.47
CA PHE A 109 -10.87 -12.65 4.21
C PHE A 109 -11.08 -13.47 2.95
N THR A 110 -11.96 -14.48 3.07
CA THR A 110 -12.41 -15.34 1.98
C THR A 110 -13.94 -15.35 1.97
N TYR A 111 -14.56 -15.21 0.83
CA TYR A 111 -16.02 -15.20 0.77
C TYR A 111 -16.62 -16.62 0.64
N SER A 112 -17.85 -16.79 1.13
CA SER A 112 -18.66 -17.96 0.82
C SER A 112 -19.43 -17.71 -0.48
N ASN A 113 -19.43 -18.69 -1.39
CA ASN A 113 -20.21 -18.66 -2.64
C ASN A 113 -21.72 -18.62 -2.41
N GLU A 114 -22.17 -19.08 -1.22
CA GLU A 114 -23.57 -19.02 -0.83
C GLU A 114 -24.02 -17.59 -0.48
N LEU A 115 -23.06 -16.77 -0.01
CA LEU A 115 -23.35 -15.40 0.45
C LEU A 115 -23.02 -14.34 -0.62
N HIS A 116 -22.00 -14.60 -1.44
CA HIS A 116 -21.46 -13.59 -2.35
C HIS A 116 -20.94 -14.16 -3.65
N THR A 117 -21.04 -13.33 -4.69
CA THR A 117 -20.18 -13.42 -5.86
C THR A 117 -18.88 -12.65 -5.56
N GLU A 118 -17.85 -12.85 -6.36
CA GLU A 118 -16.59 -12.12 -6.24
C GLU A 118 -16.78 -10.60 -6.24
N GLU A 119 -17.59 -10.09 -7.17
CA GLU A 119 -17.85 -8.65 -7.31
C GLU A 119 -18.56 -8.08 -6.07
N THR A 120 -19.60 -8.77 -5.60
CA THR A 120 -20.36 -8.35 -4.42
C THR A 120 -19.51 -8.42 -3.16
N PHE A 121 -18.65 -9.44 -3.02
CA PHE A 121 -17.70 -9.56 -1.94
C PHE A 121 -16.71 -8.38 -1.92
N ARG A 122 -16.04 -8.12 -3.07
CA ARG A 122 -15.08 -7.02 -3.19
C ARG A 122 -15.71 -5.68 -2.82
N LYS A 123 -16.91 -5.40 -3.33
CA LYS A 123 -17.64 -4.16 -3.06
C LYS A 123 -18.06 -4.04 -1.59
N LYS A 124 -18.71 -5.07 -1.05
CA LYS A 124 -19.24 -5.05 0.31
C LYS A 124 -18.12 -5.03 1.36
N LEU A 125 -17.08 -5.87 1.21
CA LEU A 125 -15.94 -5.86 2.14
C LEU A 125 -15.25 -4.49 2.13
N SER A 126 -14.99 -3.92 0.96
CA SER A 126 -14.40 -2.58 0.85
C SER A 126 -15.24 -1.51 1.55
N ASN A 127 -16.57 -1.56 1.44
CA ASN A 127 -17.45 -0.63 2.12
C ASN A 127 -17.47 -0.85 3.64
N THR A 128 -17.53 -2.10 4.09
CA THR A 128 -17.46 -2.46 5.51
C THR A 128 -16.16 -1.94 6.14
N LEU A 129 -15.02 -2.20 5.51
CA LEU A 129 -13.74 -1.70 5.99
C LEU A 129 -13.66 -0.17 6.03
N LYS A 130 -14.22 0.53 5.02
CA LYS A 130 -14.34 2.00 5.05
C LYS A 130 -15.17 2.50 6.24
N HIS A 131 -16.26 1.84 6.56
CA HIS A 131 -17.08 2.18 7.72
C HIS A 131 -16.36 1.95 9.04
N LEU A 132 -15.59 0.85 9.16
CA LEU A 132 -14.80 0.55 10.33
C LEU A 132 -13.66 1.58 10.53
N VAL A 133 -13.02 1.99 9.45
CA VAL A 133 -12.06 3.09 9.48
C VAL A 133 -12.71 4.37 10.00
N ALA A 134 -13.86 4.74 9.47
CA ALA A 134 -14.52 6.01 9.80
C ALA A 134 -15.11 6.03 11.21
N ARG A 135 -15.67 4.90 11.69
CA ARG A 135 -16.42 4.86 12.95
C ARG A 135 -15.63 4.27 14.11
N ASN A 136 -14.77 3.30 13.82
CA ASN A 136 -14.05 2.53 14.84
C ASN A 136 -12.55 2.83 14.87
N GLY A 137 -12.06 3.73 14.00
CA GLY A 137 -10.65 4.09 13.98
C GLY A 137 -9.70 3.00 13.45
N TRP A 138 -10.24 1.97 12.80
CA TRP A 138 -9.41 0.94 12.18
C TRP A 138 -8.46 1.54 11.17
N LYS A 139 -7.28 0.93 11.04
CA LYS A 139 -6.36 1.23 9.95
C LYS A 139 -5.93 -0.06 9.29
N TYR A 140 -5.68 -0.03 7.98
CA TYR A 140 -5.20 -1.21 7.30
C TYR A 140 -4.38 -0.89 6.05
N VAL A 141 -3.55 -1.85 5.70
CA VAL A 141 -2.88 -1.95 4.40
C VAL A 141 -3.12 -3.35 3.88
N GLY A 142 -3.70 -3.49 2.71
CA GLY A 142 -4.04 -4.81 2.18
C GLY A 142 -3.92 -4.90 0.67
N VAL A 143 -4.10 -6.13 0.19
CA VAL A 143 -4.05 -6.48 -1.23
C VAL A 143 -5.10 -7.54 -1.55
N TRP A 144 -5.68 -7.43 -2.73
CA TRP A 144 -6.51 -8.47 -3.29
C TRP A 144 -5.64 -9.52 -3.98
N GLU A 145 -5.94 -10.78 -3.74
CA GLU A 145 -5.20 -11.91 -4.29
C GLU A 145 -6.14 -12.96 -4.84
N ARG A 146 -5.71 -13.65 -5.89
CA ARG A 146 -6.33 -14.88 -6.35
C ARG A 146 -5.52 -16.09 -5.92
N GLY A 147 -6.18 -16.99 -5.21
CA GLY A 147 -5.57 -18.28 -4.83
C GLY A 147 -5.07 -19.04 -6.06
N GLU A 148 -3.89 -19.64 -5.95
CA GLU A 148 -3.24 -20.35 -7.07
C GLU A 148 -4.08 -21.54 -7.54
N ASP A 149 -4.59 -22.33 -6.59
CA ASP A 149 -5.27 -23.58 -6.90
C ASP A 149 -6.75 -23.39 -7.27
N THR A 150 -7.42 -22.43 -6.60
CA THR A 150 -8.87 -22.26 -6.73
C THR A 150 -9.26 -21.03 -7.55
N ASN A 151 -8.31 -20.19 -7.92
CA ASN A 151 -8.52 -18.87 -8.54
C ASN A 151 -9.51 -17.97 -7.76
N ARG A 152 -9.77 -18.30 -6.50
CA ARG A 152 -10.72 -17.60 -5.64
C ARG A 152 -10.13 -16.31 -5.14
N LEU A 153 -10.93 -15.25 -5.10
CA LEU A 153 -10.49 -13.95 -4.60
C LEU A 153 -10.42 -13.95 -3.08
N HIS A 154 -9.28 -13.49 -2.56
CA HIS A 154 -9.02 -13.25 -1.15
C HIS A 154 -8.61 -11.80 -0.94
N PHE A 155 -8.80 -11.31 0.28
CA PHE A 155 -8.21 -10.05 0.72
C PHE A 155 -7.27 -10.32 1.89
N HIS A 156 -6.02 -9.95 1.73
CA HIS A 156 -5.01 -10.05 2.78
C HIS A 156 -4.61 -8.65 3.24
N GLY A 157 -4.54 -8.44 4.54
CA GLY A 157 -4.18 -7.13 5.06
C GLY A 157 -3.54 -7.18 6.44
N ILE A 158 -2.77 -6.15 6.72
CA ILE A 158 -2.22 -5.84 8.03
C ILE A 158 -3.13 -4.78 8.63
N PHE A 159 -3.63 -5.02 9.85
CA PHE A 159 -4.63 -4.20 10.49
C PHE A 159 -4.14 -3.67 11.82
N TYR A 160 -4.50 -2.43 12.11
CA TYR A 160 -4.54 -1.88 13.44
C TYR A 160 -6.00 -1.71 13.85
N ILE A 161 -6.38 -2.39 14.90
CA ILE A 161 -7.72 -2.34 15.49
C ILE A 161 -7.54 -1.79 16.89
N PRO A 162 -8.05 -0.57 17.20
CA PRO A 162 -7.95 -0.03 18.53
C PRO A 162 -8.60 -0.95 19.58
N ASP A 163 -8.12 -0.89 20.82
CA ASP A 163 -8.71 -1.60 21.93
C ASP A 163 -10.20 -1.29 22.04
N ASP A 164 -11.01 -2.26 22.39
CA ASP A 164 -12.47 -2.18 22.50
C ASP A 164 -13.22 -1.81 21.20
N LYS A 165 -12.55 -1.76 20.05
CA LYS A 165 -13.15 -1.46 18.73
C LYS A 165 -13.24 -2.67 17.81
N MET A 166 -12.90 -3.85 18.30
CA MET A 166 -13.16 -5.09 17.58
C MET A 166 -14.67 -5.31 17.49
N ILE A 167 -15.16 -5.58 16.29
CA ILE A 167 -16.57 -5.98 16.06
C ILE A 167 -16.64 -7.49 16.04
N GLY A 168 -17.71 -8.06 16.62
CA GLY A 168 -17.83 -9.51 16.79
C GLY A 168 -16.87 -10.05 17.83
N LYS A 169 -16.70 -11.36 17.85
CA LYS A 169 -15.78 -12.08 18.74
C LYS A 169 -14.79 -12.89 17.91
N LEU A 170 -13.56 -13.01 18.41
CA LEU A 170 -12.59 -13.95 17.86
C LEU A 170 -12.83 -15.31 18.51
N GLU A 171 -13.02 -16.32 17.70
CA GLU A 171 -13.21 -17.71 18.13
C GLU A 171 -12.10 -18.57 17.55
N GLU A 172 -11.54 -19.41 18.40
CA GLU A 172 -10.54 -20.37 18.01
C GLU A 172 -11.19 -21.50 17.20
N VAL A 173 -10.66 -21.77 16.02
CA VAL A 173 -11.12 -22.84 15.14
C VAL A 173 -9.94 -23.73 14.77
N LYS A 174 -10.09 -25.02 14.97
CA LYS A 174 -9.14 -26.01 14.45
C LYS A 174 -9.46 -26.30 13.00
N ASP A 175 -8.52 -26.09 12.14
CA ASP A 175 -8.65 -26.23 10.70
C ASP A 175 -7.53 -27.11 10.15
N TYR A 176 -7.83 -27.84 9.08
CA TYR A 176 -6.83 -28.68 8.42
C TYR A 176 -6.16 -27.93 7.29
N ASP A 177 -4.86 -27.68 7.44
CA ASP A 177 -4.03 -27.12 6.38
C ASP A 177 -3.69 -28.22 5.37
N THR A 178 -4.39 -28.20 4.24
CA THR A 178 -4.21 -29.19 3.17
C THR A 178 -2.83 -29.09 2.51
N ARG A 179 -2.19 -27.92 2.54
CA ARG A 179 -0.87 -27.73 1.93
C ARG A 179 0.25 -28.33 2.77
N ASN A 180 0.15 -28.15 4.10
CA ASN A 180 1.15 -28.65 5.04
C ASN A 180 0.74 -29.96 5.70
N HIS A 181 -0.42 -30.51 5.34
CA HIS A 181 -0.98 -31.78 5.87
C HIS A 181 -1.01 -31.83 7.41
N ARG A 182 -1.41 -30.74 8.06
CA ARG A 182 -1.45 -30.63 9.51
C ARG A 182 -2.66 -29.86 10.00
N MET A 183 -3.09 -30.18 11.24
CA MET A 183 -4.03 -29.33 11.95
C MET A 183 -3.37 -28.02 12.34
N GLN A 184 -4.07 -26.92 12.11
CA GLN A 184 -3.67 -25.57 12.53
C GLN A 184 -4.80 -24.92 13.32
N THR A 185 -4.42 -24.03 14.20
CA THR A 185 -5.36 -23.16 14.91
C THR A 185 -5.48 -21.86 14.13
N THR A 186 -6.70 -21.46 13.84
CA THR A 186 -7.05 -20.17 13.22
C THR A 186 -8.03 -19.44 14.13
N TYR A 187 -8.02 -18.12 14.07
CA TYR A 187 -8.95 -17.28 14.82
C TYR A 187 -9.92 -16.63 13.87
N GLN A 188 -11.20 -17.02 13.95
CA GLN A 188 -12.24 -16.48 13.09
C GLN A 188 -13.09 -15.45 13.84
N ASN A 189 -13.34 -14.33 13.21
CA ASN A 189 -14.23 -13.31 13.73
C ASN A 189 -15.67 -13.64 13.33
N THR A 190 -16.55 -13.76 14.33
CA THR A 190 -17.95 -14.16 14.17
C THR A 190 -18.78 -13.22 13.28
N HIS A 191 -18.50 -11.92 13.34
CA HIS A 191 -19.17 -10.93 12.50
C HIS A 191 -18.84 -11.12 11.01
N PHE A 192 -17.56 -11.24 10.70
CA PHE A 192 -17.11 -11.42 9.32
C PHE A 192 -17.46 -12.81 8.79
N LEU A 193 -17.43 -13.83 9.64
CA LEU A 193 -17.85 -15.18 9.29
C LEU A 193 -19.31 -15.18 8.80
N LYS A 194 -20.20 -14.56 9.55
CA LYS A 194 -21.62 -14.45 9.21
C LYS A 194 -21.86 -13.61 7.97
N GLN A 195 -21.08 -12.55 7.80
CA GLN A 195 -21.32 -11.55 6.75
C GLN A 195 -20.69 -11.92 5.40
N PHE A 196 -19.52 -12.56 5.42
CA PHE A 196 -18.73 -12.82 4.21
C PHE A 196 -18.35 -14.28 4.02
N GLY A 197 -18.11 -15.00 5.12
CA GLY A 197 -17.57 -16.33 5.14
C GLY A 197 -16.24 -16.40 5.89
N ARG A 198 -15.42 -17.40 5.54
CA ARG A 198 -14.18 -17.69 6.24
C ARG A 198 -13.26 -16.48 6.35
N ASN A 199 -12.74 -16.29 7.52
CA ASN A 199 -11.72 -15.28 7.79
C ASN A 199 -10.70 -15.86 8.77
N ASP A 200 -9.54 -15.24 8.86
CA ASP A 200 -8.48 -15.62 9.77
C ASP A 200 -7.79 -14.35 10.29
N PHE A 201 -7.73 -14.20 11.61
CA PHE A 201 -7.10 -13.08 12.32
C PHE A 201 -5.88 -13.60 13.04
N LYS A 202 -4.71 -13.44 12.46
CA LYS A 202 -3.44 -13.80 13.06
C LYS A 202 -2.85 -12.61 13.81
N ASP A 203 -2.53 -12.77 15.10
CA ASP A 203 -1.90 -11.73 15.89
C ASP A 203 -0.52 -11.36 15.34
N ILE A 204 -0.24 -10.06 15.38
CA ILE A 204 1.07 -9.48 15.13
C ILE A 204 1.59 -8.93 16.46
N ALA A 205 2.56 -9.60 17.06
CA ALA A 205 3.15 -9.21 18.32
C ALA A 205 4.52 -8.57 18.19
N THR A 206 5.25 -8.85 17.11
CA THR A 206 6.64 -8.46 16.94
C THR A 206 6.88 -7.71 15.61
N GLN A 207 8.02 -7.03 15.53
CA GLN A 207 8.47 -6.41 14.28
C GLN A 207 8.79 -7.44 13.17
N ASP A 208 9.15 -8.65 13.56
CA ASP A 208 9.39 -9.74 12.62
C ASP A 208 8.08 -10.21 11.99
N ASP A 209 6.98 -10.29 12.76
CA ASP A 209 5.65 -10.60 12.23
C ASP A 209 5.19 -9.54 11.20
N ILE A 210 5.43 -8.25 11.49
CA ILE A 210 5.16 -7.17 10.54
C ILE A 210 5.99 -7.35 9.26
N SER A 211 7.25 -7.72 9.41
CA SER A 211 8.15 -7.92 8.29
C SER A 211 7.71 -9.12 7.43
N GLU A 212 7.27 -10.21 8.04
CA GLU A 212 6.72 -11.37 7.33
C GLU A 212 5.42 -11.03 6.62
N ALA A 213 4.48 -10.39 7.31
CA ALA A 213 3.22 -9.93 6.72
C ALA A 213 3.45 -8.98 5.55
N ALA A 214 4.41 -8.07 5.67
CA ALA A 214 4.81 -7.16 4.59
C ALA A 214 5.43 -7.88 3.39
N LYS A 215 6.27 -8.90 3.63
CA LYS A 215 6.82 -9.76 2.57
C LYS A 215 5.69 -10.48 1.83
N TYR A 216 4.72 -10.99 2.59
CA TYR A 216 3.54 -11.67 2.03
C TYR A 216 2.75 -10.73 1.12
N ILE A 217 2.33 -9.57 1.61
CA ILE A 217 1.60 -8.56 0.82
C ILE A 217 2.39 -8.13 -0.43
N THR A 218 3.71 -7.93 -0.28
CA THR A 218 4.57 -7.51 -1.39
C THR A 218 4.66 -8.57 -2.48
N LYS A 219 4.75 -9.86 -2.09
CA LYS A 219 4.76 -10.99 -3.03
C LYS A 219 3.54 -10.96 -3.95
N TYR A 220 2.36 -10.76 -3.39
CA TYR A 220 1.13 -10.73 -4.17
C TYR A 220 0.96 -9.46 -5.00
N MET A 221 1.40 -8.32 -4.49
CA MET A 221 1.46 -7.10 -5.29
C MET A 221 2.34 -7.26 -6.54
N GLU A 222 3.45 -8.01 -6.43
CA GLU A 222 4.33 -8.28 -7.56
C GLU A 222 3.74 -9.32 -8.52
N LYS A 223 3.03 -10.32 -7.99
CA LYS A 223 2.51 -11.46 -8.75
C LYS A 223 1.21 -11.11 -9.49
N SER A 224 0.25 -10.49 -8.82
CA SER A 224 -1.07 -10.20 -9.37
C SER A 224 -1.16 -8.85 -10.08
N GLY A 225 -0.19 -7.96 -9.88
CA GLY A 225 -0.26 -6.58 -10.35
C GLY A 225 -1.32 -5.74 -9.64
N GLU A 226 -2.01 -6.30 -8.65
CA GLU A 226 -3.02 -5.61 -7.85
C GLU A 226 -2.41 -4.46 -7.05
N ARG A 227 -3.18 -3.40 -6.88
CA ARG A 227 -2.73 -2.24 -6.11
C ARG A 227 -2.96 -2.46 -4.62
N LEU A 228 -2.05 -1.94 -3.81
CA LEU A 228 -2.25 -1.85 -2.37
C LEU A 228 -3.46 -0.98 -2.06
N VAL A 229 -4.30 -1.45 -1.14
CA VAL A 229 -5.45 -0.73 -0.61
C VAL A 229 -5.11 -0.25 0.79
N TYR A 230 -5.37 1.01 1.06
CA TYR A 230 -5.09 1.64 2.35
C TYR A 230 -6.39 2.12 2.99
N GLY A 231 -6.53 1.90 4.28
CA GLY A 231 -7.62 2.45 5.09
C GLY A 231 -7.08 3.21 6.30
N GLY A 232 -7.70 4.36 6.60
CA GLY A 232 -7.30 5.25 7.67
C GLY A 232 -6.17 6.22 7.28
N LYS A 233 -5.93 7.19 8.14
CA LYS A 233 -4.80 8.12 8.00
C LYS A 233 -3.55 7.41 8.51
N LEU A 234 -2.72 6.92 7.60
CA LEU A 234 -1.42 6.36 7.94
C LEU A 234 -0.39 7.47 8.01
N PRO A 235 0.51 7.46 9.00
CA PRO A 235 1.58 8.45 9.08
C PRO A 235 2.48 8.34 7.85
N THR A 236 2.98 9.48 7.42
CA THR A 236 3.91 9.59 6.29
C THR A 236 5.30 10.01 6.75
N TYR A 237 5.40 10.49 7.96
CA TYR A 237 6.63 10.89 8.63
C TYR A 237 6.50 10.62 10.12
N PHE A 238 7.61 10.60 10.79
CA PHE A 238 7.69 10.46 12.22
C PHE A 238 8.43 11.66 12.79
N ARG A 239 8.08 12.06 14.01
CA ARG A 239 8.79 13.08 14.79
C ARG A 239 9.48 12.37 15.94
N SER A 240 10.73 12.69 16.12
CA SER A 240 11.54 12.19 17.23
C SER A 240 12.30 13.37 17.83
N ASP A 241 12.38 13.43 19.14
CA ASP A 241 13.30 14.30 19.81
C ASP A 241 14.72 13.78 19.56
N VAL A 242 15.61 14.67 19.20
CA VAL A 242 17.03 14.35 18.99
C VAL A 242 17.74 14.76 20.26
N LEU A 243 18.21 13.78 21.03
CA LEU A 243 19.06 14.03 22.18
C LEU A 243 20.51 14.23 21.71
N ASP A 244 21.28 15.06 22.40
CA ASP A 244 22.70 15.29 22.06
C ASP A 244 23.49 13.99 22.04
N GLU A 245 23.15 13.04 22.90
CA GLU A 245 23.71 11.68 22.91
C GLU A 245 23.37 10.86 21.65
N ASP A 246 22.20 11.07 21.06
CA ASP A 246 21.78 10.39 19.83
C ASP A 246 22.52 10.93 18.61
N VAL A 247 22.94 12.17 18.64
CA VAL A 247 23.75 12.78 17.57
C VAL A 247 25.18 12.26 17.54
N ILE A 248 25.74 11.93 18.68
CA ILE A 248 27.15 11.46 18.81
C ILE A 248 27.24 9.97 18.46
N CYS A 249 26.17 9.21 18.64
CA CYS A 249 26.24 7.75 18.69
C CYS A 249 26.14 7.06 17.34
N THR A 250 26.08 7.78 16.13
CA THR A 250 25.18 7.05 15.30
C THR A 250 25.30 7.15 13.82
N PHE A 251 26.32 7.75 13.34
CA PHE A 251 26.49 7.80 11.88
C PHE A 251 26.58 6.43 11.20
N GLY A 252 26.97 5.37 11.90
CA GLY A 252 27.06 4.04 11.30
C GLY A 252 25.80 3.19 11.36
N ILE A 253 25.04 3.28 12.47
CA ILE A 253 23.86 2.44 12.69
C ILE A 253 22.59 3.12 12.20
N ASP A 254 22.52 4.43 12.34
CA ASP A 254 21.34 5.20 11.96
C ASP A 254 21.31 5.62 10.50
N ASP A 255 22.40 5.56 9.76
CA ASP A 255 22.40 5.70 8.31
C ASP A 255 21.36 4.78 7.65
N ARG A 256 21.20 3.56 8.15
CA ARG A 256 20.18 2.63 7.67
C ARG A 256 18.76 3.04 8.08
N LYS A 257 18.57 3.63 9.25
CA LYS A 257 17.26 4.11 9.72
C LYS A 257 16.85 5.38 8.98
N VAL A 258 17.77 6.29 8.80
CA VAL A 258 17.58 7.54 8.07
C VAL A 258 17.23 7.27 6.61
N LEU A 259 17.85 6.29 5.96
CA LEU A 259 17.53 5.85 4.60
C LEU A 259 16.12 5.25 4.45
N LEU A 260 15.43 4.92 5.54
CA LEU A 260 14.05 4.45 5.51
C LEU A 260 13.03 5.57 5.33
N PHE A 261 13.40 6.83 5.57
CA PHE A 261 12.50 7.98 5.46
C PHE A 261 12.92 8.88 4.31
N ASP A 262 11.93 9.34 3.54
CA ASP A 262 12.20 10.30 2.45
C ASP A 262 12.47 11.70 3.02
N ASN A 263 11.87 12.00 4.18
CA ASN A 263 12.10 13.21 4.98
C ASN A 263 11.58 12.99 6.41
N PHE A 264 12.14 13.72 7.35
CA PHE A 264 11.65 13.79 8.73
C PHE A 264 11.92 15.17 9.32
N THR A 265 11.24 15.49 10.42
CA THR A 265 11.42 16.74 11.14
C THR A 265 12.22 16.47 12.42
N CYS A 266 13.35 17.13 12.57
CA CYS A 266 14.13 17.10 13.80
C CYS A 266 13.56 18.10 14.80
N ILE A 267 13.36 17.66 16.03
CA ILE A 267 12.87 18.49 17.14
C ILE A 267 13.83 18.29 18.32
N ASN A 268 14.30 19.39 18.90
CA ASN A 268 15.08 19.38 20.13
C ASN A 268 14.34 20.21 21.18
N GLU A 269 14.14 19.64 22.37
CA GLU A 269 13.46 20.30 23.51
C GLU A 269 12.13 20.99 23.13
N GLY A 270 11.39 20.41 22.18
CA GLY A 270 10.13 20.96 21.69
C GLY A 270 10.26 21.99 20.55
N GLU A 271 11.47 22.45 20.23
CA GLU A 271 11.73 23.34 19.10
C GLU A 271 12.03 22.57 17.82
N ILE A 272 11.46 23.01 16.70
CA ILE A 272 11.74 22.43 15.38
C ILE A 272 13.10 22.92 14.90
N LEU A 273 14.10 22.05 14.88
CA LEU A 273 15.43 22.34 14.36
C LEU A 273 15.45 22.41 12.82
N GLY A 274 14.60 21.65 12.17
CA GLY A 274 14.52 21.64 10.71
C GLY A 274 13.89 20.39 10.13
N LYS A 275 13.87 20.35 8.80
CA LYS A 275 13.45 19.17 8.03
C LYS A 275 14.65 18.56 7.36
N VAL A 276 14.82 17.27 7.55
CA VAL A 276 15.84 16.50 6.84
C VAL A 276 15.19 15.85 5.63
N SER A 277 15.72 16.14 4.46
CA SER A 277 15.28 15.53 3.20
C SER A 277 16.29 14.50 2.72
N LYS A 278 15.88 13.73 1.72
CA LYS A 278 16.75 12.72 1.10
C LYS A 278 18.00 13.33 0.46
N GLU A 279 17.88 14.54 -0.06
CA GLU A 279 18.97 15.30 -0.65
C GLU A 279 19.99 15.73 0.40
N ILE A 280 19.51 16.16 1.58
CA ILE A 280 20.38 16.49 2.73
C ILE A 280 21.10 15.22 3.23
N ILE A 281 20.37 14.11 3.37
CA ILE A 281 20.94 12.84 3.80
C ILE A 281 22.05 12.37 2.85
N ALA A 282 21.83 12.53 1.53
CA ALA A 282 22.85 12.16 0.54
C ALA A 282 24.13 12.99 0.61
N GLN A 283 24.08 14.17 1.25
CA GLN A 283 25.24 15.06 1.43
C GLN A 283 25.97 14.83 2.76
N LEU A 284 25.40 14.04 3.66
CA LEU A 284 26.06 13.73 4.92
C LEU A 284 27.30 12.87 4.68
N PRO A 285 28.39 13.12 5.40
CA PRO A 285 29.59 12.31 5.27
C PRO A 285 29.31 10.87 5.66
N HIS A 286 29.69 9.93 4.77
CA HIS A 286 29.66 8.52 5.11
C HIS A 286 30.75 8.23 6.12
N CYS A 287 30.37 7.88 7.33
CA CYS A 287 31.31 7.35 8.31
C CYS A 287 31.49 5.84 8.01
N ASN A 288 32.70 5.46 7.65
CA ASN A 288 33.12 4.06 7.48
C ASN A 288 33.21 3.34 8.82
#